data_5f59d49102f3a44314f522fd3323707b
#
_entry.id   5f59d49102f3a44314f522fd3323707b
#
_cell.length_a   1.000
_cell.length_b   1.000
_cell.length_c   1.000
_cell.angle_alpha   90.00
_cell.angle_beta   90.00
_cell.angle_gamma   90.00
#
_symmetry.space_group_name_H-M   'P 1'
#
loop_
_entity.id
_entity.type
_entity.pdbx_description
1 polymer ?
#
loop_
_entity_poly.entity_id
_entity_poly.type
_entity_poly.pdbx_seq_one_letter_code
_entity_poly.pdbx_strand_id
1 'polypeptide(L)'
;MTGLAERKGRGRKISIVHIAQILLSESDAEHPLSQQQILAFLRERYGMEMDRKAVRRNLEALRGGGLPVVCREVERVIEGKPAPLSLDWYWDHDLTKEDMKALIDLLYFSHLPAAEVRQLAQKLKNLYLRPFDDGKAAVKNIPALNQLEPPDETLAVLAEAIENKKMIQFFYDHYEADGKRYHGKDIGGIDRVYRVSPYVVAASDGRYFLLGNIDEKDEITPFAVELLDSVSLLEEEARPQKTIPGAEMGIRVSDFLSVLSRTYAGPSEKCRFEADWKLMTDIVTDFGKSAFIVSATQGQVLVEIEAPPAIIFAWALKNAPLVKVVAPAALVKSVREAAANLTRLYGGG
;
A
#
# COMPACT_ATOMS: atom_id res chain seq x y z
N MET A 1 59.10 -3.82 19.93
CA MET A 1 58.51 -5.05 19.38
C MET A 1 57.05 -5.32 19.78
N THR A 2 56.41 -4.41 20.47
CA THR A 2 55.03 -4.55 21.02
C THR A 2 53.90 -4.18 20.02
N GLY A 3 54.17 -3.38 18.97
CA GLY A 3 53.14 -2.90 18.04
C GLY A 3 52.68 -3.87 16.95
N LEU A 4 53.45 -4.92 16.64
CA LEU A 4 53.08 -5.91 15.60
C LEU A 4 52.13 -7.00 16.12
N ALA A 5 52.22 -7.34 17.39
CA ALA A 5 51.35 -8.37 18.01
C ALA A 5 49.94 -7.83 18.26
N GLU A 6 49.78 -6.55 18.65
CA GLU A 6 48.48 -5.90 18.81
C GLU A 6 47.75 -5.66 17.50
N ARG A 7 48.46 -5.37 16.41
CA ARG A 7 47.85 -5.30 15.05
C ARG A 7 47.33 -6.65 14.57
N LYS A 8 48.04 -7.78 14.84
CA LYS A 8 47.59 -9.13 14.52
C LYS A 8 46.37 -9.56 15.32
N GLY A 9 46.22 -9.13 16.56
CA GLY A 9 45.06 -9.46 17.41
C GLY A 9 43.79 -8.69 17.00
N ARG A 10 43.90 -7.43 16.61
CA ARG A 10 42.80 -6.62 16.08
C ARG A 10 42.31 -7.13 14.71
N GLY A 11 43.22 -7.56 13.83
CA GLY A 11 42.84 -8.10 12.54
C GLY A 11 42.02 -9.39 12.61
N ARG A 12 42.25 -10.25 13.62
CA ARG A 12 41.50 -11.51 13.82
C ARG A 12 40.09 -11.31 14.31
N LYS A 13 39.83 -10.30 15.13
CA LYS A 13 38.47 -10.00 15.65
C LYS A 13 37.59 -9.33 14.60
N ILE A 14 38.15 -8.54 13.72
CA ILE A 14 37.39 -7.82 12.68
C ILE A 14 37.09 -8.70 11.47
N SER A 15 37.81 -9.82 11.28
CA SER A 15 37.62 -10.71 10.13
C SER A 15 36.22 -11.33 10.05
N ILE A 16 35.62 -11.64 11.19
CA ILE A 16 34.24 -12.18 11.24
C ILE A 16 33.23 -11.13 10.76
N VAL A 17 33.43 -9.85 11.10
CA VAL A 17 32.59 -8.75 10.65
C VAL A 17 32.70 -8.57 9.12
N HIS A 18 33.93 -8.63 8.58
CA HIS A 18 34.12 -8.53 7.13
C HIS A 18 33.52 -9.72 6.38
N ILE A 19 33.62 -10.95 6.91
CA ILE A 19 32.97 -12.12 6.34
C ILE A 19 31.45 -11.95 6.34
N ALA A 20 30.86 -11.46 7.45
CA ALA A 20 29.43 -11.17 7.51
C ALA A 20 29.01 -10.10 6.49
N GLN A 21 29.78 -9.02 6.33
CA GLN A 21 29.56 -7.99 5.31
C GLN A 21 29.63 -8.51 3.89
N ILE A 22 30.60 -9.40 3.60
CA ILE A 22 30.72 -10.04 2.28
C ILE A 22 29.51 -10.92 1.99
N LEU A 23 29.11 -11.78 2.93
CA LEU A 23 27.90 -12.60 2.74
C LEU A 23 26.68 -11.72 2.52
N LEU A 24 26.50 -10.70 3.35
CA LEU A 24 25.36 -9.80 3.29
C LEU A 24 25.26 -9.03 1.96
N SER A 25 26.41 -8.66 1.35
CA SER A 25 26.45 -7.87 0.12
C SER A 25 26.55 -8.70 -1.15
N GLU A 26 27.11 -9.91 -1.09
CA GLU A 26 27.50 -10.67 -2.28
C GLU A 26 26.80 -12.01 -2.41
N SER A 27 25.99 -12.44 -1.42
CA SER A 27 25.40 -13.78 -1.49
C SER A 27 23.89 -13.77 -1.20
N ASP A 28 23.23 -14.78 -1.73
CA ASP A 28 21.85 -15.19 -1.47
C ASP A 28 21.70 -16.68 -1.79
N ALA A 29 20.47 -17.22 -1.68
CA ALA A 29 20.17 -18.61 -1.97
C ALA A 29 20.49 -19.03 -3.42
N GLU A 30 20.38 -18.09 -4.39
CA GLU A 30 20.67 -18.34 -5.80
C GLU A 30 22.15 -18.15 -6.14
N HIS A 31 22.84 -17.30 -5.38
CA HIS A 31 24.24 -16.92 -5.57
C HIS A 31 25.07 -17.19 -4.30
N PRO A 32 25.19 -18.44 -3.86
CA PRO A 32 26.00 -18.76 -2.69
C PRO A 32 27.48 -18.61 -2.97
N LEU A 33 28.28 -18.31 -1.95
CA LEU A 33 29.70 -18.13 -2.05
C LEU A 33 30.48 -19.36 -1.54
N SER A 34 31.48 -19.76 -2.28
CA SER A 34 32.50 -20.69 -1.80
C SER A 34 33.48 -19.97 -0.86
N GLN A 35 34.11 -20.73 0.03
CA GLN A 35 35.16 -20.18 0.90
C GLN A 35 36.29 -19.52 0.12
N GLN A 36 36.54 -19.95 -1.12
CA GLN A 36 37.57 -19.41 -2.00
C GLN A 36 37.21 -18.00 -2.51
N GLN A 37 35.92 -17.80 -2.87
CA GLN A 37 35.40 -16.48 -3.24
C GLN A 37 35.43 -15.52 -2.05
N ILE A 38 35.05 -16.00 -0.85
CA ILE A 38 35.13 -15.20 0.37
C ILE A 38 36.59 -14.75 0.66
N LEU A 39 37.57 -15.65 0.47
CA LEU A 39 38.98 -15.30 0.59
C LEU A 39 39.42 -14.25 -0.44
N ALA A 40 38.93 -14.35 -1.68
CA ALA A 40 39.21 -13.35 -2.72
C ALA A 40 38.66 -11.98 -2.31
N PHE A 41 37.40 -11.89 -1.88
CA PHE A 41 36.80 -10.64 -1.40
C PHE A 41 37.52 -10.06 -0.18
N LEU A 42 37.96 -10.89 0.77
CA LEU A 42 38.71 -10.44 1.93
C LEU A 42 40.04 -9.79 1.52
N ARG A 43 40.73 -10.37 0.52
CA ARG A 43 41.96 -9.81 -0.01
C ARG A 43 41.73 -8.51 -0.78
N GLU A 44 40.75 -8.51 -1.70
CA GLU A 44 40.50 -7.39 -2.59
C GLU A 44 39.96 -6.16 -1.86
N ARG A 45 38.97 -6.36 -0.97
CA ARG A 45 38.29 -5.24 -0.31
C ARG A 45 38.95 -4.77 0.97
N TYR A 46 39.55 -5.69 1.71
CA TYR A 46 40.05 -5.39 3.06
C TYR A 46 41.59 -5.60 3.20
N GLY A 47 42.27 -6.03 2.13
CA GLY A 47 43.69 -6.34 2.17
C GLY A 47 44.02 -7.44 3.19
N MET A 48 43.09 -8.34 3.47
CA MET A 48 43.17 -9.32 4.56
C MET A 48 43.49 -10.70 4.00
N GLU A 49 44.60 -11.29 4.50
CA GLU A 49 44.97 -12.68 4.18
C GLU A 49 44.56 -13.61 5.32
N MET A 50 43.80 -14.65 4.96
CA MET A 50 43.34 -15.71 5.89
C MET A 50 43.50 -17.09 5.26
N ASP A 51 43.54 -18.12 6.09
CA ASP A 51 43.44 -19.50 5.65
C ASP A 51 41.95 -19.97 5.60
N ARG A 52 41.71 -21.04 4.82
CA ARG A 52 40.35 -21.60 4.69
C ARG A 52 39.75 -22.09 6.00
N LYS A 53 40.59 -22.62 6.92
CA LYS A 53 40.13 -23.11 8.22
C LYS A 53 39.63 -21.96 9.09
N ALA A 54 40.31 -20.80 9.02
CA ALA A 54 39.88 -19.60 9.74
C ALA A 54 38.58 -19.01 9.16
N VAL A 55 38.43 -18.97 7.83
CA VAL A 55 37.17 -18.55 7.17
C VAL A 55 36.04 -19.48 7.61
N ARG A 56 36.21 -20.80 7.48
CA ARG A 56 35.21 -21.78 7.91
C ARG A 56 34.78 -21.60 9.36
N ARG A 57 35.73 -21.46 10.27
CA ARG A 57 35.46 -21.26 11.71
C ARG A 57 34.65 -19.98 11.96
N ASN A 58 34.93 -18.89 11.23
CA ASN A 58 34.16 -17.68 11.34
C ASN A 58 32.72 -17.83 10.76
N LEU A 59 32.56 -18.54 9.66
CA LEU A 59 31.24 -18.85 9.07
C LEU A 59 30.40 -19.70 10.03
N GLU A 60 31.00 -20.74 10.62
CA GLU A 60 30.35 -21.59 11.63
C GLU A 60 29.98 -20.77 12.90
N ALA A 61 30.85 -19.83 13.29
CA ALA A 61 30.58 -18.95 14.44
C ALA A 61 29.45 -17.96 14.14
N LEU A 62 29.35 -17.40 12.93
CA LEU A 62 28.22 -16.55 12.51
C LEU A 62 26.89 -17.34 12.57
N ARG A 63 26.87 -18.53 11.97
CA ARG A 63 25.72 -19.43 11.97
C ARG A 63 25.32 -19.83 13.40
N GLY A 64 26.29 -20.25 14.21
CA GLY A 64 26.07 -20.64 15.62
C GLY A 64 25.68 -19.47 16.52
N GLY A 65 26.00 -18.24 16.13
CA GLY A 65 25.60 -17.00 16.80
C GLY A 65 24.18 -16.54 16.48
N GLY A 66 23.42 -17.30 15.67
CA GLY A 66 22.04 -17.00 15.33
C GLY A 66 21.86 -16.02 14.19
N LEU A 67 22.92 -15.71 13.43
CA LEU A 67 22.80 -14.92 12.20
C LEU A 67 22.25 -15.80 11.06
N PRO A 68 21.50 -15.22 10.11
CA PRO A 68 20.87 -15.96 9.01
C PRO A 68 21.92 -16.38 7.94
N VAL A 69 22.92 -17.12 8.39
CA VAL A 69 23.98 -17.70 7.53
C VAL A 69 23.67 -19.15 7.28
N VAL A 70 23.49 -19.50 6.03
CA VAL A 70 23.12 -20.82 5.56
C VAL A 70 24.25 -21.42 4.72
N CYS A 71 24.35 -22.74 4.71
CA CYS A 71 25.28 -23.46 3.85
C CYS A 71 24.65 -24.79 3.40
N ARG A 72 25.12 -25.32 2.28
CA ARG A 72 24.82 -26.68 1.84
C ARG A 72 25.78 -27.66 2.51
N GLU A 73 25.23 -28.63 3.21
CA GLU A 73 26.02 -29.70 3.81
C GLU A 73 26.07 -30.92 2.89
N VAL A 74 27.28 -31.43 2.61
CA VAL A 74 27.49 -32.60 1.79
C VAL A 74 28.19 -33.64 2.65
N GLU A 75 27.65 -34.86 2.70
CA GLU A 75 28.29 -35.95 3.39
C GLU A 75 29.55 -36.38 2.62
N ARG A 76 30.66 -36.43 3.32
CA ARG A 76 31.92 -36.90 2.84
C ARG A 76 32.47 -37.97 3.79
N VAL A 77 33.03 -39.03 3.26
CA VAL A 77 33.72 -40.05 4.06
C VAL A 77 35.23 -39.80 3.95
N ILE A 78 35.87 -39.54 5.09
CA ILE A 78 37.32 -39.44 5.20
C ILE A 78 37.81 -40.53 6.14
N GLU A 79 38.72 -41.39 5.66
CA GLU A 79 39.26 -42.53 6.43
C GLU A 79 38.17 -43.43 7.06
N GLY A 80 37.07 -43.66 6.33
CA GLY A 80 35.94 -44.47 6.79
C GLY A 80 35.00 -43.82 7.80
N LYS A 81 35.20 -42.55 8.12
CA LYS A 81 34.32 -41.79 9.04
C LYS A 81 33.54 -40.70 8.30
N PRO A 82 32.25 -40.52 8.59
CA PRO A 82 31.49 -39.42 8.02
C PRO A 82 32.07 -38.06 8.50
N ALA A 83 32.37 -37.22 7.51
CA ALA A 83 32.89 -35.87 7.76
C ALA A 83 32.08 -34.87 6.92
N PRO A 84 31.11 -34.19 7.50
CA PRO A 84 30.29 -33.23 6.76
C PRO A 84 31.15 -32.07 6.25
N LEU A 85 30.92 -31.72 4.98
CA LEU A 85 31.57 -30.62 4.30
C LEU A 85 30.51 -29.52 4.05
N SER A 86 30.72 -28.36 4.64
CA SER A 86 29.85 -27.20 4.44
C SER A 86 30.34 -26.39 3.24
N LEU A 87 29.50 -26.28 2.23
CA LEU A 87 29.75 -25.60 0.96
C LEU A 87 28.68 -24.56 0.73
N ASP A 88 28.91 -23.68 -0.26
CA ASP A 88 27.88 -22.79 -0.79
C ASP A 88 27.21 -21.97 0.32
N TRP A 89 28.02 -21.11 0.93
CA TRP A 89 27.59 -20.25 2.03
C TRP A 89 26.88 -19.02 1.51
N TYR A 90 25.75 -18.67 2.13
CA TYR A 90 25.02 -17.46 1.78
C TYR A 90 24.32 -16.85 3.01
N TRP A 91 23.98 -15.57 2.87
CA TRP A 91 23.11 -14.88 3.80
C TRP A 91 21.67 -15.07 3.36
N ASP A 92 20.83 -15.57 4.26
CA ASP A 92 19.39 -15.71 4.05
C ASP A 92 18.74 -14.37 4.34
N HIS A 93 18.39 -13.65 3.27
CA HIS A 93 17.85 -12.30 3.37
C HIS A 93 16.34 -12.34 3.63
N ASP A 94 15.86 -11.52 4.58
CA ASP A 94 14.42 -11.35 4.86
C ASP A 94 13.67 -10.77 3.66
N LEU A 95 14.34 -9.92 2.86
CA LEU A 95 13.78 -9.29 1.66
C LEU A 95 14.57 -9.75 0.43
N THR A 96 13.83 -10.25 -0.56
CA THR A 96 14.39 -10.57 -1.88
C THR A 96 14.51 -9.29 -2.74
N LYS A 97 15.19 -9.40 -3.88
CA LYS A 97 15.27 -8.32 -4.87
C LYS A 97 13.87 -7.98 -5.42
N GLU A 98 13.05 -8.98 -5.61
CA GLU A 98 11.67 -8.89 -6.09
C GLU A 98 10.79 -8.16 -5.06
N ASP A 99 10.94 -8.46 -3.77
CA ASP A 99 10.23 -7.76 -2.70
C ASP A 99 10.62 -6.28 -2.65
N MET A 100 11.93 -5.99 -2.73
CA MET A 100 12.41 -4.62 -2.77
C MET A 100 11.89 -3.85 -3.98
N LYS A 101 11.82 -4.48 -5.15
CA LYS A 101 11.24 -3.89 -6.34
C LYS A 101 9.76 -3.61 -6.14
N ALA A 102 9.00 -4.58 -5.61
CA ALA A 102 7.58 -4.41 -5.32
C ALA A 102 7.33 -3.27 -4.33
N LEU A 103 8.13 -3.16 -3.26
CA LEU A 103 8.04 -2.07 -2.30
C LEU A 103 8.31 -0.70 -2.94
N ILE A 104 9.33 -0.61 -3.80
CA ILE A 104 9.65 0.63 -4.52
C ILE A 104 8.53 0.97 -5.51
N ASP A 105 8.01 -0.01 -6.25
CA ASP A 105 6.89 0.20 -7.18
C ASP A 105 5.64 0.69 -6.45
N LEU A 106 5.33 0.14 -5.26
CA LEU A 106 4.21 0.61 -4.42
C LEU A 106 4.34 2.07 -4.01
N LEU A 107 5.57 2.59 -3.81
CA LEU A 107 5.77 4.01 -3.53
C LEU A 107 5.30 4.92 -4.68
N TYR A 108 5.39 4.46 -5.93
CA TYR A 108 4.92 5.22 -7.09
C TYR A 108 3.39 5.31 -7.17
N PHE A 109 2.67 4.41 -6.50
CA PHE A 109 1.20 4.44 -6.36
C PHE A 109 0.73 5.11 -5.07
N SER A 110 1.67 5.57 -4.22
CA SER A 110 1.33 6.29 -3.00
C SER A 110 0.87 7.72 -3.30
N HIS A 111 0.25 8.34 -2.32
CA HIS A 111 -0.13 9.76 -2.36
C HIS A 111 1.04 10.71 -2.10
N LEU A 112 2.24 10.18 -1.80
CA LEU A 112 3.40 10.99 -1.45
C LEU A 112 3.91 11.82 -2.64
N PRO A 113 4.44 13.04 -2.37
CA PRO A 113 5.08 13.85 -3.38
C PRO A 113 6.22 13.13 -4.09
N ALA A 114 6.40 13.36 -5.38
CA ALA A 114 7.43 12.71 -6.18
C ALA A 114 8.87 12.88 -5.61
N ALA A 115 9.13 13.95 -4.87
CA ALA A 115 10.41 14.17 -4.19
C ALA A 115 10.61 13.18 -3.03
N GLU A 116 9.57 12.96 -2.22
CA GLU A 116 9.59 12.04 -1.08
C GLU A 116 9.62 10.59 -1.55
N VAL A 117 8.84 10.22 -2.55
CA VAL A 117 8.92 8.90 -3.19
C VAL A 117 10.35 8.57 -3.59
N ARG A 118 11.05 9.51 -4.27
CA ARG A 118 12.46 9.32 -4.64
C ARG A 118 13.37 9.15 -3.43
N GLN A 119 13.16 9.93 -2.37
CA GLN A 119 13.97 9.82 -1.14
C GLN A 119 13.74 8.50 -0.43
N LEU A 120 12.48 8.06 -0.29
CA LEU A 120 12.13 6.78 0.32
C LEU A 120 12.65 5.60 -0.51
N ALA A 121 12.48 5.64 -1.83
CA ALA A 121 13.05 4.62 -2.72
C ALA A 121 14.58 4.52 -2.55
N GLN A 122 15.28 5.65 -2.44
CA GLN A 122 16.72 5.64 -2.20
C GLN A 122 17.08 5.09 -0.81
N LYS A 123 16.30 5.42 0.23
CA LYS A 123 16.50 4.85 1.58
C LYS A 123 16.29 3.32 1.57
N LEU A 124 15.24 2.83 0.90
CA LEU A 124 15.02 1.39 0.74
C LEU A 124 16.17 0.71 0.01
N LYS A 125 16.65 1.28 -1.11
CA LYS A 125 17.83 0.77 -1.82
C LYS A 125 19.07 0.71 -0.94
N ASN A 126 19.26 1.70 -0.08
CA ASN A 126 20.39 1.72 0.86
C ASN A 126 20.27 0.66 1.97
N LEU A 127 19.04 0.31 2.38
CA LEU A 127 18.79 -0.78 3.33
C LEU A 127 19.04 -2.16 2.71
N TYR A 128 18.81 -2.29 1.40
CA TYR A 128 19.12 -3.49 0.64
C TYR A 128 20.61 -3.50 0.30
N LEU A 129 21.44 -3.97 1.21
CA LEU A 129 22.91 -3.89 1.20
C LEU A 129 23.60 -4.54 -0.02
N ARG A 130 22.87 -5.06 -0.98
CA ARG A 130 23.33 -5.62 -2.24
C ARG A 130 23.21 -4.59 -3.37
N PRO A 131 24.02 -4.72 -4.45
CA PRO A 131 23.82 -3.91 -5.63
C PRO A 131 22.41 -4.06 -6.17
N PHE A 132 21.63 -2.98 -6.10
CA PHE A 132 20.27 -2.93 -6.61
C PHE A 132 20.28 -2.23 -7.96
N ASP A 133 20.22 -3.02 -9.02
CA ASP A 133 19.95 -2.51 -10.35
C ASP A 133 18.43 -2.59 -10.58
N ASP A 134 17.78 -1.45 -10.54
CA ASP A 134 16.37 -1.32 -10.87
C ASP A 134 16.12 -1.37 -12.39
N GLY A 135 17.17 -1.60 -13.18
CA GLY A 135 17.09 -1.54 -14.62
C GLY A 135 16.67 -0.14 -15.10
N LYS A 136 16.23 -0.04 -16.33
CA LYS A 136 15.51 1.16 -16.78
C LYS A 136 14.12 1.08 -16.17
N ALA A 137 13.88 1.79 -15.08
CA ALA A 137 12.59 1.82 -14.40
C ALA A 137 11.48 2.06 -15.43
N ALA A 138 10.70 1.02 -15.71
CA ALA A 138 9.58 1.10 -16.64
C ALA A 138 8.44 1.90 -16.03
N VAL A 139 8.32 1.86 -14.70
CA VAL A 139 7.32 2.61 -13.93
C VAL A 139 7.84 4.02 -13.69
N LYS A 140 7.08 5.00 -14.13
CA LYS A 140 7.32 6.43 -13.85
C LYS A 140 6.14 6.95 -13.08
N ASN A 141 6.41 7.70 -12.01
CA ASN A 141 5.36 8.43 -11.32
C ASN A 141 4.82 9.53 -12.26
N ILE A 142 3.53 9.46 -12.57
CA ILE A 142 2.81 10.57 -13.19
C ILE A 142 2.53 11.54 -12.04
N PRO A 143 2.99 12.80 -12.13
CA PRO A 143 2.71 13.77 -11.08
C PRO A 143 1.21 13.79 -10.81
N ALA A 144 0.81 13.45 -9.59
CA ALA A 144 -0.56 13.60 -9.17
C ALA A 144 -0.93 15.08 -9.25
N LEU A 145 -2.03 15.40 -9.93
CA LEU A 145 -2.63 16.72 -9.90
C LEU A 145 -2.91 17.06 -8.44
N ASN A 146 -2.11 17.95 -7.84
CA ASN A 146 -2.27 18.53 -6.51
C ASN A 146 -3.09 17.67 -5.55
N GLN A 147 -2.54 16.53 -5.14
CA GLN A 147 -3.16 15.76 -4.07
C GLN A 147 -2.97 16.53 -2.76
N LEU A 148 -4.08 16.75 -2.08
CA LEU A 148 -4.06 17.31 -0.74
C LEU A 148 -3.51 16.24 0.20
N GLU A 149 -2.41 16.56 0.87
CA GLU A 149 -1.81 15.66 1.85
C GLU A 149 -2.43 15.94 3.22
N PRO A 150 -2.87 14.90 3.95
CA PRO A 150 -3.21 15.10 5.34
C PRO A 150 -1.94 15.42 6.11
N PRO A 151 -1.97 16.39 7.04
CA PRO A 151 -0.85 16.61 7.95
C PRO A 151 -0.53 15.34 8.74
N ASP A 152 0.75 14.97 8.87
CA ASP A 152 1.18 13.82 9.69
C ASP A 152 0.64 13.90 11.12
N GLU A 153 0.55 15.10 11.68
CA GLU A 153 -0.03 15.38 12.99
C GLU A 153 -1.50 14.94 13.08
N THR A 154 -2.29 15.15 12.02
CA THR A 154 -3.70 14.72 11.97
C THR A 154 -3.81 13.20 12.05
N LEU A 155 -3.01 12.47 11.27
CA LEU A 155 -3.02 11.00 11.30
C LEU A 155 -2.58 10.46 12.67
N ALA A 156 -1.62 11.10 13.33
CA ALA A 156 -1.17 10.71 14.66
C ALA A 156 -2.28 10.87 15.70
N VAL A 157 -3.00 12.01 15.70
CA VAL A 157 -4.14 12.24 16.59
C VAL A 157 -5.27 11.24 16.35
N LEU A 158 -5.57 10.93 15.08
CA LEU A 158 -6.58 9.93 14.72
C LEU A 158 -6.20 8.53 15.22
N ALA A 159 -4.93 8.13 15.07
CA ALA A 159 -4.44 6.85 15.54
C ALA A 159 -4.54 6.75 17.07
N GLU A 160 -4.11 7.77 17.78
CA GLU A 160 -4.20 7.86 19.25
C GLU A 160 -5.66 7.77 19.72
N ALA A 161 -6.57 8.51 19.09
CA ALA A 161 -7.99 8.52 19.43
C ALA A 161 -8.64 7.14 19.24
N ILE A 162 -8.33 6.45 18.13
CA ILE A 162 -8.86 5.11 17.84
C ILE A 162 -8.31 4.08 18.85
N GLU A 163 -7.02 4.12 19.14
CA GLU A 163 -6.37 3.20 20.10
C GLU A 163 -6.93 3.36 21.51
N ASN A 164 -7.06 4.62 21.96
CA ASN A 164 -7.57 4.95 23.29
C ASN A 164 -9.10 5.00 23.38
N LYS A 165 -9.81 4.75 22.29
CA LYS A 165 -11.29 4.81 22.20
C LYS A 165 -11.85 6.15 22.69
N LYS A 166 -11.24 7.22 22.29
CA LYS A 166 -11.63 8.61 22.64
C LYS A 166 -12.31 9.28 21.46
N MET A 167 -13.20 10.24 21.79
CA MET A 167 -13.78 11.11 20.78
C MET A 167 -12.77 12.14 20.30
N ILE A 168 -13.03 12.65 19.11
CA ILE A 168 -12.30 13.79 18.52
C ILE A 168 -13.26 14.91 18.16
N GLN A 169 -12.71 16.10 18.03
CA GLN A 169 -13.41 17.22 17.39
C GLN A 169 -12.55 17.84 16.30
N PHE A 170 -13.20 18.39 15.28
CA PHE A 170 -12.55 19.05 14.15
C PHE A 170 -13.52 19.94 13.39
N PHE A 171 -12.99 20.84 12.54
CA PHE A 171 -13.73 21.46 11.45
C PHE A 171 -13.61 20.63 10.18
N TYR A 172 -14.69 20.52 9.42
CA TYR A 172 -14.67 19.82 8.12
C TYR A 172 -14.78 20.83 6.99
N ASP A 173 -13.72 20.91 6.21
CA ASP A 173 -13.56 21.93 5.18
C ASP A 173 -14.19 21.55 3.86
N HIS A 174 -14.50 22.56 3.07
CA HIS A 174 -14.89 22.44 1.67
C HIS A 174 -14.23 23.57 0.86
N TYR A 175 -14.21 23.40 -0.46
CA TYR A 175 -13.73 24.43 -1.37
C TYR A 175 -14.90 25.22 -1.93
N GLU A 176 -14.76 26.57 -1.98
CA GLU A 176 -15.70 27.44 -2.65
C GLU A 176 -15.24 27.82 -4.06
N ALA A 177 -16.05 28.62 -4.76
CA ALA A 177 -15.83 29.01 -6.16
C ALA A 177 -14.52 29.81 -6.40
N ASP A 178 -13.97 30.41 -5.35
CA ASP A 178 -12.68 31.12 -5.37
C ASP A 178 -11.47 30.19 -5.23
N GLY A 179 -11.71 28.87 -5.10
CA GLY A 179 -10.69 27.85 -4.92
C GLY A 179 -10.06 27.79 -3.52
N LYS A 180 -10.57 28.53 -2.56
CA LYS A 180 -10.09 28.52 -1.18
C LYS A 180 -10.87 27.55 -0.30
N ARG A 181 -10.25 27.14 0.80
CA ARG A 181 -10.85 26.28 1.82
C ARG A 181 -11.61 27.10 2.84
N TYR A 182 -12.78 26.63 3.22
CA TYR A 182 -13.64 27.21 4.21
C TYR A 182 -14.23 26.13 5.11
N HIS A 183 -14.41 26.45 6.39
CA HIS A 183 -15.12 25.56 7.31
C HIS A 183 -16.59 25.45 6.92
N GLY A 184 -17.13 24.24 7.04
CA GLY A 184 -18.57 24.04 6.94
C GLY A 184 -19.30 24.83 8.03
N LYS A 185 -20.43 25.43 7.69
CA LYS A 185 -21.23 26.25 8.63
C LYS A 185 -22.44 25.48 9.14
N ASP A 186 -22.87 25.82 10.34
CA ASP A 186 -24.16 25.40 10.89
C ASP A 186 -25.32 26.24 10.34
N ILE A 187 -26.54 25.95 10.79
CA ILE A 187 -27.77 26.68 10.40
C ILE A 187 -27.71 28.16 10.80
N GLY A 188 -26.91 28.50 11.81
CA GLY A 188 -26.70 29.87 12.28
C GLY A 188 -25.59 30.62 11.53
N GLY A 189 -24.89 30.00 10.61
CA GLY A 189 -23.77 30.58 9.85
C GLY A 189 -22.45 30.60 10.62
N ILE A 190 -22.37 29.90 11.77
CA ILE A 190 -21.16 29.74 12.58
C ILE A 190 -20.39 28.49 12.09
N ASP A 191 -19.06 28.52 12.15
CA ASP A 191 -18.22 27.41 11.76
C ASP A 191 -18.60 26.16 12.57
N ARG A 192 -18.94 25.09 11.85
CA ARG A 192 -19.46 23.85 12.45
C ARG A 192 -18.34 22.99 12.99
N VAL A 193 -18.35 22.76 14.30
CA VAL A 193 -17.49 21.77 14.94
C VAL A 193 -18.16 20.39 14.86
N TYR A 194 -17.43 19.41 14.35
CA TYR A 194 -17.84 18.02 14.33
C TYR A 194 -17.23 17.31 15.54
N ARG A 195 -18.08 16.65 16.33
CA ARG A 195 -17.68 15.73 17.40
C ARG A 195 -17.91 14.33 16.90
N VAL A 196 -16.86 13.51 16.88
CA VAL A 196 -16.87 12.22 16.18
C VAL A 196 -16.21 11.15 17.03
N SER A 197 -16.83 9.98 17.08
CA SER A 197 -16.23 8.74 17.57
C SER A 197 -15.48 8.09 16.42
N PRO A 198 -14.13 8.11 16.37
CA PRO A 198 -13.34 7.56 15.28
C PRO A 198 -13.20 6.05 15.44
N TYR A 199 -13.26 5.28 14.33
CA TYR A 199 -13.13 3.83 14.37
C TYR A 199 -12.04 3.28 13.49
N VAL A 200 -11.93 3.77 12.24
CA VAL A 200 -10.99 3.26 11.25
C VAL A 200 -10.50 4.40 10.37
N VAL A 201 -9.20 4.43 10.09
CA VAL A 201 -8.63 5.20 8.99
C VAL A 201 -8.39 4.23 7.83
N ALA A 202 -9.06 4.45 6.71
CA ALA A 202 -8.96 3.65 5.50
C ALA A 202 -8.18 4.42 4.43
N ALA A 203 -7.32 3.72 3.68
CA ALA A 203 -6.66 4.26 2.51
C ALA A 203 -7.34 3.75 1.23
N SER A 204 -7.67 4.65 0.31
CA SER A 204 -8.23 4.33 -1.00
C SER A 204 -7.82 5.40 -2.02
N ASP A 205 -7.40 4.97 -3.21
CA ASP A 205 -7.02 5.85 -4.33
C ASP A 205 -6.03 6.96 -3.97
N GLY A 206 -5.04 6.61 -3.12
CA GLY A 206 -4.02 7.54 -2.66
C GLY A 206 -4.52 8.61 -1.68
N ARG A 207 -5.67 8.40 -1.03
CA ARG A 207 -6.27 9.30 -0.03
C ARG A 207 -6.57 8.53 1.25
N TYR A 208 -6.63 9.26 2.37
CA TYR A 208 -7.07 8.71 3.65
C TYR A 208 -8.49 9.17 3.99
N PHE A 209 -9.24 8.25 4.58
CA PHE A 209 -10.61 8.49 5.03
C PHE A 209 -10.78 8.02 6.46
N LEU A 210 -11.28 8.89 7.31
CA LEU A 210 -11.75 8.52 8.62
C LEU A 210 -13.18 7.98 8.52
N LEU A 211 -13.42 6.76 8.97
CA LEU A 211 -14.74 6.21 9.23
C LEU A 211 -15.09 6.42 10.69
N GLY A 212 -16.07 7.24 10.98
CA GLY A 212 -16.46 7.60 12.33
C GLY A 212 -17.95 7.84 12.45
N ASN A 213 -18.43 7.92 13.70
CA ASN A 213 -19.81 8.24 14.01
C ASN A 213 -19.88 9.68 14.55
N ILE A 214 -20.66 10.52 13.87
CA ILE A 214 -20.97 11.87 14.36
C ILE A 214 -21.84 11.71 15.63
N ASP A 215 -21.50 12.46 16.66
CA ASP A 215 -22.28 12.49 17.88
C ASP A 215 -23.78 12.72 17.58
N GLU A 216 -24.66 12.03 18.28
CA GLU A 216 -26.14 12.07 18.08
C GLU A 216 -26.66 11.42 16.78
N LYS A 217 -25.81 10.85 15.92
CA LYS A 217 -26.26 10.11 14.72
C LYS A 217 -26.13 8.60 14.87
N ASP A 218 -26.98 7.88 14.15
CA ASP A 218 -27.00 6.42 14.14
C ASP A 218 -26.42 5.83 12.83
N GLU A 219 -25.35 6.46 12.33
CA GLU A 219 -24.70 6.03 11.08
C GLU A 219 -23.18 6.24 11.15
N ILE A 220 -22.46 5.47 10.35
CA ILE A 220 -21.02 5.70 10.10
C ILE A 220 -20.90 6.70 8.96
N THR A 221 -20.12 7.76 9.19
CA THR A 221 -19.84 8.80 8.20
C THR A 221 -18.38 8.75 7.80
N PRO A 222 -18.06 8.69 6.50
CA PRO A 222 -16.70 8.83 5.99
C PRO A 222 -16.32 10.30 5.86
N PHE A 223 -15.12 10.65 6.34
CA PHE A 223 -14.52 11.96 6.20
C PHE A 223 -13.19 11.85 5.47
N ALA A 224 -12.96 12.66 4.44
CA ALA A 224 -11.66 12.79 3.81
C ALA A 224 -10.68 13.46 4.79
N VAL A 225 -9.60 12.78 5.16
CA VAL A 225 -8.71 13.25 6.22
C VAL A 225 -8.02 14.56 5.86
N GLU A 226 -7.73 14.78 4.58
CA GLU A 226 -7.15 16.03 4.09
C GLU A 226 -8.08 17.26 4.21
N LEU A 227 -9.36 17.04 4.49
CA LEU A 227 -10.34 18.11 4.72
C LEU A 227 -10.63 18.33 6.21
N LEU A 228 -10.00 17.56 7.09
CA LEU A 228 -10.08 17.81 8.53
C LEU A 228 -9.17 18.99 8.89
N ASP A 229 -9.67 19.93 9.65
CA ASP A 229 -8.89 21.04 10.19
C ASP A 229 -9.00 21.10 11.72
N SER A 230 -7.89 21.46 12.39
CA SER A 230 -7.80 21.62 13.84
C SER A 230 -8.31 20.40 14.63
N VAL A 231 -7.86 19.19 14.21
CA VAL A 231 -8.26 17.94 14.87
C VAL A 231 -7.69 17.89 16.28
N SER A 232 -8.54 17.65 17.27
CA SER A 232 -8.14 17.52 18.66
C SER A 232 -8.82 16.35 19.36
N LEU A 233 -8.07 15.70 20.25
CA LEU A 233 -8.55 14.61 21.10
C LEU A 233 -9.46 15.18 22.19
N LEU A 234 -10.54 14.49 22.50
CA LEU A 234 -11.43 14.81 23.61
C LEU A 234 -11.22 13.82 24.76
N GLU A 235 -11.58 14.23 25.97
CA GLU A 235 -11.52 13.34 27.16
C GLU A 235 -12.67 12.30 27.15
N GLU A 236 -13.74 12.58 26.41
CA GLU A 236 -14.92 11.74 26.33
C GLU A 236 -14.61 10.43 25.59
N GLU A 237 -15.23 9.36 26.05
CA GLU A 237 -15.11 8.05 25.42
C GLU A 237 -15.89 7.98 24.11
N ALA A 238 -15.29 7.38 23.09
CA ALA A 238 -15.95 7.11 21.82
C ALA A 238 -17.15 6.16 22.04
N ARG A 239 -18.25 6.44 21.35
CA ARG A 239 -19.41 5.55 21.32
C ARG A 239 -18.97 4.17 20.83
N PRO A 240 -19.31 3.09 21.56
CA PRO A 240 -18.94 1.74 21.13
C PRO A 240 -19.54 1.41 19.76
N GLN A 241 -18.71 1.03 18.80
CA GLN A 241 -19.10 0.73 17.42
C GLN A 241 -20.29 -0.24 17.31
N LYS A 242 -20.33 -1.27 18.16
CA LYS A 242 -21.42 -2.27 18.22
C LYS A 242 -22.80 -1.71 18.54
N THR A 243 -22.89 -0.46 19.00
CA THR A 243 -24.16 0.21 19.31
C THR A 243 -24.70 1.02 18.13
N ILE A 244 -23.99 1.02 17.00
CA ILE A 244 -24.39 1.73 15.79
C ILE A 244 -25.06 0.76 14.83
N PRO A 245 -26.28 1.06 14.36
CA PRO A 245 -26.98 0.20 13.39
C PRO A 245 -26.14 -0.07 12.14
N GLY A 246 -26.02 -1.35 11.78
CA GLY A 246 -25.22 -1.79 10.63
C GLY A 246 -23.71 -1.92 10.86
N ALA A 247 -23.22 -1.59 12.07
CA ALA A 247 -21.81 -1.74 12.44
C ALA A 247 -21.59 -2.70 13.63
N GLU A 248 -22.60 -3.47 14.02
CA GLU A 248 -22.58 -4.37 15.18
C GLU A 248 -21.51 -5.45 15.07
N MET A 249 -21.29 -5.97 13.86
CA MET A 249 -20.32 -7.04 13.55
C MET A 249 -18.94 -6.50 13.12
N GLY A 250 -18.75 -5.20 13.16
CA GLY A 250 -17.55 -4.53 12.70
C GLY A 250 -17.80 -3.67 11.45
N ILE A 251 -16.93 -2.66 11.24
CA ILE A 251 -16.97 -1.82 10.05
C ILE A 251 -16.23 -2.54 8.92
N ARG A 252 -16.93 -2.89 7.86
CA ARG A 252 -16.31 -3.39 6.63
C ARG A 252 -15.99 -2.20 5.72
N VAL A 253 -14.71 -1.89 5.57
CA VAL A 253 -14.24 -0.79 4.71
C VAL A 253 -14.81 -0.90 3.29
N SER A 254 -14.98 -2.13 2.79
CA SER A 254 -15.59 -2.40 1.47
C SER A 254 -16.98 -1.79 1.28
N ASP A 255 -17.76 -1.64 2.34
CA ASP A 255 -19.11 -1.08 2.27
C ASP A 255 -19.08 0.44 2.01
N PHE A 256 -17.91 1.06 2.18
CA PHE A 256 -17.68 2.49 1.96
C PHE A 256 -16.84 2.77 0.71
N LEU A 257 -16.38 1.76 -0.04
CA LEU A 257 -15.48 1.93 -1.19
C LEU A 257 -16.04 2.92 -2.21
N SER A 258 -17.34 2.96 -2.44
CA SER A 258 -17.98 3.90 -3.36
C SER A 258 -17.82 5.37 -2.94
N VAL A 259 -17.76 5.62 -1.64
CA VAL A 259 -17.52 6.97 -1.09
C VAL A 259 -16.02 7.28 -1.09
N LEU A 260 -15.21 6.28 -0.72
CA LEU A 260 -13.76 6.41 -0.62
C LEU A 260 -13.11 6.64 -1.99
N SER A 261 -13.63 6.04 -3.06
CA SER A 261 -13.12 6.18 -4.44
C SER A 261 -13.68 7.39 -5.21
N ARG A 262 -14.18 8.42 -4.53
CA ARG A 262 -14.89 9.57 -5.14
C ARG A 262 -16.12 9.18 -5.96
N THR A 263 -16.58 7.97 -5.86
CA THR A 263 -17.70 7.45 -6.61
C THR A 263 -18.85 7.18 -5.63
N TYR A 264 -19.83 8.00 -5.67
CA TYR A 264 -21.18 7.94 -5.12
C TYR A 264 -21.51 6.89 -4.03
N ALA A 265 -21.95 7.36 -2.87
CA ALA A 265 -22.45 6.54 -1.77
C ALA A 265 -23.86 5.98 -2.07
N GLY A 266 -24.10 4.78 -1.58
CA GLY A 266 -25.43 4.17 -1.60
C GLY A 266 -25.35 2.67 -1.31
N PRO A 267 -26.44 2.06 -0.86
CA PRO A 267 -26.51 0.60 -0.72
C PRO A 267 -26.30 -0.06 -2.08
N SER A 268 -25.63 -1.22 -2.06
CA SER A 268 -25.48 -2.04 -3.25
C SER A 268 -26.83 -2.64 -3.63
N GLU A 269 -27.14 -2.58 -4.92
CA GLU A 269 -28.34 -3.17 -5.53
C GLU A 269 -27.94 -3.99 -6.75
N LYS A 270 -28.81 -4.90 -7.16
CA LYS A 270 -28.62 -5.63 -8.42
C LYS A 270 -28.91 -4.72 -9.60
N CYS A 271 -27.85 -4.30 -10.26
CA CYS A 271 -27.92 -3.51 -11.49
C CYS A 271 -27.72 -4.40 -12.72
N ARG A 272 -28.44 -4.08 -13.81
CA ARG A 272 -28.27 -4.74 -15.11
C ARG A 272 -28.08 -3.72 -16.21
N PHE A 273 -27.15 -4.00 -17.11
CA PHE A 273 -26.93 -3.17 -18.30
C PHE A 273 -26.54 -4.04 -19.50
N GLU A 274 -26.94 -3.60 -20.67
CA GLU A 274 -26.47 -4.09 -21.95
C GLU A 274 -25.26 -3.24 -22.37
N ALA A 275 -24.18 -3.87 -22.84
CA ALA A 275 -22.98 -3.18 -23.31
C ALA A 275 -22.49 -3.78 -24.65
N ASP A 276 -21.88 -2.95 -25.48
CA ASP A 276 -21.13 -3.44 -26.65
C ASP A 276 -19.98 -4.34 -26.14
N TRP A 277 -19.78 -5.47 -26.81
CA TRP A 277 -18.74 -6.45 -26.43
C TRP A 277 -17.32 -5.86 -26.40
N LYS A 278 -17.07 -4.74 -27.12
CA LYS A 278 -15.79 -4.01 -27.08
C LYS A 278 -15.44 -3.51 -25.69
N LEU A 279 -16.43 -3.31 -24.83
CA LEU A 279 -16.25 -2.90 -23.44
C LEU A 279 -15.95 -4.06 -22.49
N MET A 280 -15.78 -5.29 -22.98
CA MET A 280 -15.53 -6.45 -22.10
C MET A 280 -14.27 -6.26 -21.23
N THR A 281 -13.20 -5.71 -21.79
CA THR A 281 -11.97 -5.42 -21.04
C THR A 281 -12.24 -4.40 -19.94
N ASP A 282 -12.97 -3.33 -20.24
CA ASP A 282 -13.31 -2.29 -19.27
C ASP A 282 -14.24 -2.84 -18.16
N ILE A 283 -15.24 -3.67 -18.55
CA ILE A 283 -16.13 -4.32 -17.59
C ILE A 283 -15.34 -5.20 -16.61
N VAL A 284 -14.44 -6.03 -17.11
CA VAL A 284 -13.61 -6.91 -16.27
C VAL A 284 -12.61 -6.12 -15.43
N THR A 285 -12.04 -5.06 -15.99
CA THR A 285 -11.06 -4.21 -15.29
C THR A 285 -11.70 -3.38 -14.18
N ASP A 286 -12.87 -2.78 -14.47
CA ASP A 286 -13.52 -1.86 -13.53
C ASP A 286 -14.35 -2.59 -12.45
N PHE A 287 -14.92 -3.75 -12.78
CA PHE A 287 -15.82 -4.48 -11.89
C PHE A 287 -15.33 -5.87 -11.45
N GLY A 288 -14.30 -6.39 -12.09
CA GLY A 288 -13.66 -7.64 -11.72
C GLY A 288 -14.63 -8.82 -11.65
N LYS A 289 -14.54 -9.60 -10.56
CA LYS A 289 -15.39 -10.78 -10.32
C LYS A 289 -16.84 -10.43 -9.94
N SER A 290 -17.14 -9.16 -9.67
CA SER A 290 -18.51 -8.73 -9.34
C SER A 290 -19.41 -8.63 -10.57
N ALA A 291 -18.86 -8.56 -11.77
CA ALA A 291 -19.61 -8.55 -13.01
C ALA A 291 -19.96 -9.98 -13.45
N PHE A 292 -21.25 -10.30 -13.48
CA PHE A 292 -21.76 -11.58 -13.96
C PHE A 292 -22.36 -11.42 -15.36
N ILE A 293 -21.84 -12.13 -16.34
CA ILE A 293 -22.37 -12.13 -17.71
C ILE A 293 -23.60 -13.05 -17.75
N VAL A 294 -24.77 -12.44 -17.87
CA VAL A 294 -26.07 -13.15 -17.94
C VAL A 294 -26.27 -13.77 -19.31
N SER A 295 -25.97 -13.03 -20.37
CA SER A 295 -26.03 -13.49 -21.74
C SER A 295 -25.12 -12.71 -22.65
N ALA A 296 -24.68 -13.34 -23.73
CA ALA A 296 -23.90 -12.72 -24.80
C ALA A 296 -24.52 -13.05 -26.16
N THR A 297 -24.63 -12.04 -27.00
CA THR A 297 -25.06 -12.16 -28.41
C THR A 297 -23.98 -11.62 -29.32
N GLN A 298 -24.15 -11.71 -30.65
CA GLN A 298 -23.21 -11.09 -31.57
C GLN A 298 -23.24 -9.56 -31.39
N GLY A 299 -22.19 -9.03 -30.72
CA GLY A 299 -21.97 -7.61 -30.54
C GLY A 299 -22.43 -7.01 -29.22
N GLN A 300 -23.21 -7.71 -28.39
CA GLN A 300 -23.68 -7.20 -27.10
C GLN A 300 -23.62 -8.23 -25.99
N VAL A 301 -23.39 -7.74 -24.77
CA VAL A 301 -23.40 -8.53 -23.54
C VAL A 301 -24.38 -7.93 -22.55
N LEU A 302 -25.16 -8.79 -21.86
CA LEU A 302 -25.98 -8.40 -20.74
C LEU A 302 -25.21 -8.75 -19.46
N VAL A 303 -24.94 -7.76 -18.64
CA VAL A 303 -24.18 -7.87 -17.40
C VAL A 303 -25.10 -7.61 -16.21
N GLU A 304 -25.01 -8.46 -15.19
CA GLU A 304 -25.58 -8.23 -13.87
C GLU A 304 -24.45 -7.97 -12.88
N ILE A 305 -24.62 -6.96 -12.05
CA ILE A 305 -23.64 -6.59 -11.04
C ILE A 305 -24.37 -6.14 -9.76
N GLU A 306 -23.84 -6.53 -8.62
CA GLU A 306 -24.25 -6.00 -7.32
C GLU A 306 -23.33 -4.84 -6.94
N ALA A 307 -23.84 -3.62 -7.11
CA ALA A 307 -23.09 -2.39 -6.87
C ALA A 307 -24.03 -1.23 -6.52
N PRO A 308 -23.53 -0.15 -5.89
CA PRO A 308 -24.31 1.07 -5.77
C PRO A 308 -24.73 1.59 -7.15
N PRO A 309 -26.05 1.86 -7.38
CA PRO A 309 -26.56 2.31 -8.69
C PRO A 309 -25.83 3.52 -9.27
N ALA A 310 -25.33 4.38 -8.42
CA ALA A 310 -24.62 5.57 -8.82
C ALA A 310 -23.25 5.29 -9.49
N ILE A 311 -22.58 4.18 -9.16
CA ILE A 311 -21.38 3.71 -9.85
C ILE A 311 -21.72 3.35 -11.29
N ILE A 312 -22.79 2.57 -11.45
CA ILE A 312 -23.25 2.15 -12.77
C ILE A 312 -23.77 3.33 -13.58
N PHE A 313 -24.41 4.30 -12.93
CA PHE A 313 -24.80 5.57 -13.56
C PHE A 313 -23.61 6.32 -14.17
N ALA A 314 -22.58 6.56 -13.38
CA ALA A 314 -21.38 7.28 -13.85
C ALA A 314 -20.65 6.49 -14.93
N TRP A 315 -20.51 5.17 -14.77
CA TRP A 315 -19.88 4.28 -15.72
C TRP A 315 -20.64 4.23 -17.07
N ALA A 316 -21.97 4.16 -17.00
CA ALA A 316 -22.82 4.16 -18.19
C ALA A 316 -22.73 5.49 -18.97
N LEU A 317 -22.68 6.64 -18.27
CA LEU A 317 -22.51 7.94 -18.91
C LEU A 317 -21.11 8.10 -19.52
N LYS A 318 -20.06 7.62 -18.84
CA LYS A 318 -18.68 7.61 -19.37
C LYS A 318 -18.57 6.81 -20.68
N ASN A 319 -19.28 5.70 -20.76
CA ASN A 319 -19.21 4.75 -21.88
C ASN A 319 -20.38 4.87 -22.86
N ALA A 320 -21.21 5.92 -22.77
CA ALA A 320 -22.25 6.19 -23.76
C ALA A 320 -21.62 6.47 -25.15
N PRO A 321 -22.24 6.03 -26.24
CA PRO A 321 -23.53 5.35 -26.37
C PRO A 321 -23.47 3.81 -26.32
N LEU A 322 -22.36 3.23 -25.90
CA LEU A 322 -22.10 1.77 -25.97
C LEU A 322 -22.74 0.99 -24.82
N VAL A 323 -23.39 1.69 -23.86
CA VAL A 323 -24.00 1.09 -22.67
C VAL A 323 -25.46 1.52 -22.55
N LYS A 324 -26.33 0.55 -22.25
CA LYS A 324 -27.73 0.79 -21.95
C LYS A 324 -28.08 0.15 -20.61
N VAL A 325 -28.41 0.96 -19.62
CA VAL A 325 -28.90 0.47 -18.33
C VAL A 325 -30.29 -0.08 -18.47
N VAL A 326 -30.53 -1.28 -17.88
CA VAL A 326 -31.77 -2.03 -17.98
C VAL A 326 -32.50 -2.10 -16.65
N ALA A 327 -31.77 -2.21 -15.55
CA ALA A 327 -32.30 -2.28 -14.20
C ALA A 327 -31.33 -1.72 -13.16
N PRO A 328 -31.82 -1.23 -12.00
CA PRO A 328 -33.21 -1.04 -11.61
C PRO A 328 -33.92 0.13 -12.31
N ALA A 329 -35.24 0.20 -12.24
CA ALA A 329 -36.03 1.23 -12.92
C ALA A 329 -35.64 2.67 -12.49
N ALA A 330 -35.30 2.88 -11.22
CA ALA A 330 -34.86 4.16 -10.71
C ALA A 330 -33.56 4.61 -11.42
N LEU A 331 -32.59 3.71 -11.59
CA LEU A 331 -31.34 3.99 -12.29
C LEU A 331 -31.58 4.32 -13.77
N VAL A 332 -32.45 3.55 -14.44
CA VAL A 332 -32.84 3.82 -15.83
C VAL A 332 -33.45 5.23 -15.97
N LYS A 333 -34.28 5.64 -15.02
CA LYS A 333 -34.88 6.98 -14.97
C LYS A 333 -33.80 8.05 -14.84
N SER A 334 -32.86 7.89 -13.91
CA SER A 334 -31.77 8.83 -13.70
C SER A 334 -30.89 9.00 -14.96
N VAL A 335 -30.57 7.90 -15.66
CA VAL A 335 -29.81 7.96 -16.91
C VAL A 335 -30.57 8.71 -18.02
N ARG A 336 -31.90 8.49 -18.14
CA ARG A 336 -32.74 9.22 -19.09
C ARG A 336 -32.80 10.70 -18.79
N GLU A 337 -32.95 11.09 -17.53
CA GLU A 337 -32.95 12.50 -17.08
C GLU A 337 -31.61 13.17 -17.38
N ALA A 338 -30.50 12.49 -17.12
CA ALA A 338 -29.16 12.99 -17.46
C ALA A 338 -29.02 13.19 -18.97
N ALA A 339 -29.44 12.24 -19.78
CA ALA A 339 -29.39 12.35 -21.25
C ALA A 339 -30.26 13.53 -21.76
N ALA A 340 -31.45 13.72 -21.22
CA ALA A 340 -32.31 14.86 -21.56
C ALA A 340 -31.67 16.20 -21.17
N ASN A 341 -31.02 16.27 -19.99
CA ASN A 341 -30.29 17.45 -19.55
C ASN A 341 -29.08 17.75 -20.45
N LEU A 342 -28.32 16.73 -20.83
CA LEU A 342 -27.21 16.89 -21.78
C LEU A 342 -27.70 17.41 -23.14
N THR A 343 -28.79 16.84 -23.68
CA THR A 343 -29.39 17.31 -24.92
C THR A 343 -29.83 18.79 -24.82
N ARG A 344 -30.41 19.20 -23.67
CA ARG A 344 -30.79 20.60 -23.45
C ARG A 344 -29.57 21.54 -23.36
N LEU A 345 -28.46 21.11 -22.75
CA LEU A 345 -27.28 21.94 -22.57
C LEU A 345 -26.44 22.06 -23.84
N TYR A 346 -26.39 21.01 -24.65
CA TYR A 346 -25.49 20.94 -25.83
C TYR A 346 -26.26 20.84 -27.16
N GLY A 347 -27.57 20.66 -27.16
CA GLY A 347 -28.40 20.51 -28.37
C GLY A 347 -28.93 21.82 -28.97
N GLY A 348 -28.43 22.99 -28.56
CA GLY A 348 -28.79 24.30 -29.03
C GLY A 348 -27.78 24.84 -30.04
N GLY A 349 -27.58 24.11 -31.17
CA GLY A 349 -26.80 24.57 -32.33
C GLY A 349 -27.67 24.59 -33.57
#